data_cff4b9a8bf280817f12cfe810cfda09f
#
_entry.id   cff4b9a8bf280817f12cfe810cfda09f
#
_cell.length_a   1.000
_cell.length_b   1.000
_cell.length_c   1.000
_cell.angle_alpha   90.00
_cell.angle_beta   90.00
_cell.angle_gamma   90.00
#
_symmetry.space_group_name_H-M   'P 1'
#
loop_
_entity.id
_entity.type
_entity.pdbx_description
1 polymer ?
#
loop_
_entity_poly.entity_id
_entity_poly.type
_entity_poly.pdbx_seq_one_letter_code
_entity_poly.pdbx_strand_id
1 'polypeptide(L)'
;MKTIWKQTAAALAAGICICNLTLPAVSAKTEDSSNNVYLCDEGDFLSDAEFQEAMDELQEAADESGMNVALWIGNTAIGDNSDADTIAFCDETYEELYGMNTDGVFLYLDMSRETSLSLFDYLSTSGKGQFYYTDNEDYNRVGTMIQDVEEYLPRGEEDLPSAIHIFCSDLKYYADQGVPTDKYYTYNKDTGKYLIMQDGQVQEVSKLPEEYTAILSWGTIVILAVLIGVIAFGISVLSIRNRYKFKAAGSLQNYLVANDVQYLQRSDQYLRTYTSRTKIS
;
A
#
# COMPACT_ATOMS: atom_id res chain seq x y z
N MET A 1 -11.55 -45.28 -3.40
CA MET A 1 -11.59 -44.05 -2.65
C MET A 1 -11.55 -42.82 -3.59
N LYS A 2 -12.41 -42.77 -4.61
CA LYS A 2 -12.47 -41.70 -5.62
C LYS A 2 -13.90 -41.24 -5.96
N THR A 3 -14.89 -41.57 -5.12
CA THR A 3 -16.31 -41.33 -5.45
C THR A 3 -17.05 -40.47 -4.42
N ILE A 4 -16.37 -39.94 -3.41
CA ILE A 4 -17.02 -39.15 -2.33
C ILE A 4 -16.85 -37.63 -2.55
N TRP A 5 -15.93 -37.20 -3.42
CA TRP A 5 -15.67 -35.77 -3.65
C TRP A 5 -16.52 -35.09 -4.75
N LYS A 6 -17.35 -35.87 -5.45
CA LYS A 6 -18.24 -35.29 -6.47
C LYS A 6 -19.66 -34.98 -5.97
N GLN A 7 -19.99 -35.32 -4.74
CA GLN A 7 -21.33 -35.07 -4.19
C GLN A 7 -21.39 -33.90 -3.22
N THR A 8 -20.27 -33.33 -2.80
CA THR A 8 -20.22 -32.13 -1.94
C THR A 8 -20.24 -30.82 -2.69
N ALA A 9 -19.86 -30.80 -3.97
CA ALA A 9 -19.95 -29.58 -4.80
C ALA A 9 -21.34 -29.28 -5.35
N ALA A 10 -22.26 -30.26 -5.33
CA ALA A 10 -23.62 -30.05 -5.80
C ALA A 10 -24.61 -29.64 -4.68
N ALA A 11 -24.18 -29.60 -3.44
CA ALA A 11 -25.04 -29.26 -2.28
C ALA A 11 -24.88 -27.78 -1.84
N LEU A 12 -23.85 -27.07 -2.31
CA LEU A 12 -23.66 -25.65 -2.02
C LEU A 12 -24.38 -24.73 -3.01
N ALA A 13 -24.66 -25.20 -4.24
CA ALA A 13 -25.45 -24.47 -5.22
C ALA A 13 -26.98 -24.48 -4.99
N ALA A 14 -27.47 -25.24 -4.02
CA ALA A 14 -28.90 -25.35 -3.72
C ALA A 14 -29.30 -24.63 -2.41
N GLY A 15 -28.39 -23.97 -1.73
CA GLY A 15 -28.61 -23.28 -0.44
C GLY A 15 -28.99 -21.81 -0.53
N ILE A 16 -28.92 -21.17 -1.71
CA ILE A 16 -29.18 -19.72 -1.89
C ILE A 16 -30.64 -19.45 -2.31
N CYS A 17 -31.45 -20.44 -2.51
CA CYS A 17 -32.85 -20.26 -2.90
C CYS A 17 -33.82 -20.79 -1.85
N ILE A 18 -33.91 -20.28 -0.64
CA ILE A 18 -35.17 -20.30 0.15
C ILE A 18 -34.99 -19.40 1.40
N CYS A 19 -35.12 -18.11 1.22
CA CYS A 19 -35.78 -17.25 2.23
C CYS A 19 -36.75 -16.34 1.49
N ASN A 20 -37.89 -16.91 1.08
CA ASN A 20 -39.07 -16.13 0.74
C ASN A 20 -39.62 -15.50 2.02
N LEU A 21 -39.00 -14.44 2.51
CA LEU A 21 -39.66 -13.40 3.26
C LEU A 21 -40.08 -12.37 2.22
N THR A 22 -41.39 -12.24 2.02
CA THR A 22 -42.01 -11.21 1.20
C THR A 22 -41.76 -9.84 1.79
N LEU A 23 -40.56 -9.32 1.55
CA LEU A 23 -40.31 -7.89 1.55
C LEU A 23 -40.88 -7.36 0.21
N PRO A 24 -41.42 -6.13 0.17
CA PRO A 24 -41.76 -5.53 -1.10
C PRO A 24 -40.47 -5.60 -1.95
N ALA A 25 -40.55 -6.22 -3.10
CA ALA A 25 -39.42 -6.27 -4.01
C ALA A 25 -39.13 -4.82 -4.44
N VAL A 26 -38.14 -4.23 -3.83
CA VAL A 26 -37.45 -3.08 -4.42
C VAL A 26 -36.83 -3.65 -5.68
N SER A 27 -37.33 -3.22 -6.82
CA SER A 27 -36.84 -3.69 -8.12
C SER A 27 -35.49 -3.04 -8.33
N ALA A 28 -34.43 -3.79 -8.07
CA ALA A 28 -33.10 -3.35 -8.46
C ALA A 28 -33.06 -3.24 -9.98
N LYS A 29 -32.63 -2.11 -10.52
CA LYS A 29 -32.32 -1.97 -11.93
C LYS A 29 -30.92 -2.53 -12.15
N THR A 30 -30.86 -3.64 -12.85
CA THR A 30 -29.59 -4.25 -13.22
C THR A 30 -29.58 -4.38 -14.71
N GLU A 31 -28.62 -3.75 -15.36
CA GLU A 31 -28.36 -3.96 -16.78
C GLU A 31 -27.01 -4.59 -17.01
N ASP A 32 -27.03 -5.77 -17.63
CA ASP A 32 -25.86 -6.42 -18.16
C ASP A 32 -25.64 -5.92 -19.56
N SER A 33 -24.82 -4.90 -19.75
CA SER A 33 -24.46 -4.50 -21.12
C SER A 33 -23.33 -5.41 -21.58
N SER A 34 -23.69 -6.32 -22.26
CA SER A 34 -23.06 -7.27 -23.18
C SER A 34 -21.53 -7.39 -23.25
N ASN A 35 -20.64 -6.70 -22.58
CA ASN A 35 -19.20 -7.05 -22.67
C ASN A 35 -18.29 -6.49 -21.56
N ASN A 36 -18.37 -5.22 -21.21
CA ASN A 36 -17.34 -4.62 -20.34
C ASN A 36 -17.88 -3.57 -19.36
N VAL A 37 -19.20 -3.42 -19.29
CA VAL A 37 -19.85 -2.47 -18.36
C VAL A 37 -20.97 -3.16 -17.60
N TYR A 38 -21.07 -2.84 -16.31
CA TYR A 38 -22.14 -3.28 -15.44
C TYR A 38 -22.58 -2.14 -14.54
N LEU A 39 -23.90 -1.92 -14.43
CA LEU A 39 -24.50 -0.97 -13.51
C LEU A 39 -25.63 -1.63 -12.74
N CYS A 40 -25.59 -1.55 -11.43
CA CYS A 40 -26.66 -1.98 -10.52
C CYS A 40 -27.10 -0.81 -9.65
N ASP A 41 -28.37 -0.47 -9.69
CA ASP A 41 -29.02 0.49 -8.78
C ASP A 41 -30.04 -0.25 -7.91
N GLU A 42 -29.63 -0.67 -6.70
CA GLU A 42 -30.48 -1.42 -5.81
C GLU A 42 -31.64 -0.59 -5.24
N GLY A 43 -31.43 0.69 -5.09
CA GLY A 43 -32.39 1.57 -4.43
C GLY A 43 -33.31 2.32 -5.37
N ASP A 44 -33.17 2.11 -6.69
CA ASP A 44 -33.89 2.90 -7.70
C ASP A 44 -33.66 4.40 -7.49
N PHE A 45 -32.40 4.77 -7.20
CA PHE A 45 -31.98 6.14 -6.91
C PHE A 45 -31.92 7.00 -8.17
N LEU A 46 -31.60 6.39 -9.31
CA LEU A 46 -31.55 7.04 -10.60
C LEU A 46 -32.92 6.95 -11.32
N SER A 47 -33.33 8.01 -11.97
CA SER A 47 -34.42 7.91 -12.92
C SER A 47 -34.02 7.09 -14.13
N ASP A 48 -35.00 6.62 -14.92
CA ASP A 48 -34.69 5.85 -16.14
C ASP A 48 -33.78 6.59 -17.14
N ALA A 49 -33.88 7.93 -17.20
CA ALA A 49 -33.04 8.75 -18.06
C ALA A 49 -31.60 8.84 -17.52
N GLU A 50 -31.44 9.07 -16.19
CA GLU A 50 -30.15 9.15 -15.54
C GLU A 50 -29.42 7.80 -15.55
N PHE A 51 -30.15 6.69 -15.39
CA PHE A 51 -29.61 5.34 -15.51
C PHE A 51 -29.02 5.08 -16.91
N GLN A 52 -29.73 5.47 -17.96
CA GLN A 52 -29.23 5.33 -19.33
C GLN A 52 -28.01 6.25 -19.57
N GLU A 53 -28.05 7.49 -19.10
CA GLU A 53 -26.92 8.40 -19.21
C GLU A 53 -25.68 7.84 -18.46
N ALA A 54 -25.85 7.31 -17.25
CA ALA A 54 -24.81 6.65 -16.51
C ALA A 54 -24.23 5.43 -17.25
N MET A 55 -25.09 4.60 -17.87
CA MET A 55 -24.63 3.48 -18.69
C MET A 55 -23.80 3.93 -19.87
N ASP A 56 -24.23 4.99 -20.55
CA ASP A 56 -23.51 5.53 -21.72
C ASP A 56 -22.14 6.10 -21.30
N GLU A 57 -22.06 6.80 -20.16
CA GLU A 57 -20.78 7.33 -19.62
C GLU A 57 -19.83 6.21 -19.17
N LEU A 58 -20.35 5.19 -18.49
CA LEU A 58 -19.56 4.01 -18.10
C LEU A 58 -19.03 3.28 -19.33
N GLN A 59 -19.86 3.15 -20.39
CA GLN A 59 -19.43 2.51 -21.63
C GLN A 59 -18.32 3.32 -22.32
N GLU A 60 -18.44 4.65 -22.37
CA GLU A 60 -17.39 5.51 -22.93
C GLU A 60 -16.08 5.36 -22.12
N ALA A 61 -16.16 5.36 -20.77
CA ALA A 61 -14.99 5.18 -19.91
C ALA A 61 -14.36 3.79 -20.09
N ALA A 62 -15.17 2.75 -20.26
CA ALA A 62 -14.68 1.40 -20.51
C ALA A 62 -14.00 1.28 -21.89
N ASP A 63 -14.57 1.90 -22.91
CA ASP A 63 -13.99 1.90 -24.26
C ASP A 63 -12.68 2.68 -24.34
N GLU A 64 -12.58 3.85 -23.67
CA GLU A 64 -11.38 4.67 -23.65
C GLU A 64 -10.26 4.04 -22.81
N SER A 65 -10.60 3.46 -21.65
CA SER A 65 -9.62 2.80 -20.79
C SER A 65 -9.20 1.42 -21.32
N GLY A 66 -10.05 0.78 -22.11
CA GLY A 66 -9.89 -0.60 -22.57
C GLY A 66 -10.02 -1.62 -21.43
N MET A 67 -10.80 -1.29 -20.39
CA MET A 67 -10.98 -2.08 -19.18
C MET A 67 -12.46 -2.31 -18.88
N ASN A 68 -12.77 -3.34 -18.08
CA ASN A 68 -14.12 -3.52 -17.57
C ASN A 68 -14.43 -2.47 -16.50
N VAL A 69 -15.63 -1.91 -16.53
CA VAL A 69 -16.08 -0.93 -15.54
C VAL A 69 -17.40 -1.39 -14.94
N ALA A 70 -17.43 -1.56 -13.64
CA ALA A 70 -18.65 -1.89 -12.92
C ALA A 70 -18.96 -0.82 -11.87
N LEU A 71 -20.24 -0.52 -11.71
CA LEU A 71 -20.76 0.37 -10.68
C LEU A 71 -21.93 -0.30 -9.98
N TRP A 72 -21.90 -0.32 -8.66
CA TRP A 72 -22.98 -0.78 -7.81
C TRP A 72 -23.40 0.32 -6.83
N ILE A 73 -24.65 0.74 -6.92
CA ILE A 73 -25.27 1.70 -6.00
C ILE A 73 -26.08 0.91 -4.98
N GLY A 74 -25.47 0.68 -3.80
CA GLY A 74 -26.05 -0.14 -2.76
C GLY A 74 -27.07 0.61 -1.89
N ASN A 75 -28.21 -0.02 -1.62
CA ASN A 75 -29.26 0.54 -0.77
C ASN A 75 -29.18 0.02 0.69
N THR A 76 -28.41 -1.02 0.93
CA THR A 76 -28.24 -1.65 2.24
C THR A 76 -26.77 -1.84 2.54
N ALA A 77 -26.40 -1.67 3.82
CA ALA A 77 -25.03 -1.92 4.23
C ALA A 77 -24.62 -3.38 3.98
N ILE A 78 -23.39 -3.60 3.57
CA ILE A 78 -22.86 -4.93 3.32
C ILE A 78 -22.37 -5.56 4.61
N GLY A 79 -22.78 -6.81 4.85
CA GLY A 79 -22.34 -7.59 6.00
C GLY A 79 -22.63 -6.90 7.34
N ASP A 80 -21.60 -6.74 8.16
CA ASP A 80 -21.64 -5.99 9.41
C ASP A 80 -21.25 -4.51 9.25
N ASN A 81 -21.20 -4.03 8.02
CA ASN A 81 -20.79 -2.69 7.62
C ASN A 81 -19.34 -2.41 8.01
N SER A 82 -18.45 -3.25 7.55
CA SER A 82 -17.01 -3.11 7.73
C SER A 82 -16.29 -3.00 6.39
N ASP A 83 -15.14 -2.33 6.38
CA ASP A 83 -14.27 -2.26 5.21
C ASP A 83 -13.98 -3.66 4.63
N ALA A 84 -13.76 -4.65 5.50
CA ALA A 84 -13.45 -6.00 5.08
C ALA A 84 -14.59 -6.68 4.32
N ASP A 85 -15.83 -6.47 4.76
CA ASP A 85 -17.01 -7.03 4.10
C ASP A 85 -17.27 -6.33 2.77
N THR A 86 -17.10 -5.01 2.70
CA THR A 86 -17.26 -4.24 1.45
C THR A 86 -16.18 -4.62 0.44
N ILE A 87 -14.93 -4.73 0.85
CA ILE A 87 -13.83 -5.20 -0.01
C ILE A 87 -14.12 -6.59 -0.56
N ALA A 88 -14.50 -7.53 0.31
CA ALA A 88 -14.80 -8.91 -0.11
C ALA A 88 -15.96 -8.95 -1.10
N PHE A 89 -17.03 -8.18 -0.85
CA PHE A 89 -18.17 -8.08 -1.76
C PHE A 89 -17.75 -7.54 -3.14
N CYS A 90 -16.96 -6.47 -3.18
CA CYS A 90 -16.52 -5.86 -4.43
C CYS A 90 -15.64 -6.81 -5.25
N ASP A 91 -14.69 -7.46 -4.59
CA ASP A 91 -13.77 -8.40 -5.24
C ASP A 91 -14.52 -9.62 -5.77
N GLU A 92 -15.37 -10.25 -4.94
CA GLU A 92 -16.16 -11.43 -5.33
C GLU A 92 -17.14 -11.09 -6.46
N THR A 93 -17.85 -9.93 -6.37
CA THR A 93 -18.81 -9.52 -7.41
C THR A 93 -18.10 -9.21 -8.72
N TYR A 94 -16.95 -8.52 -8.69
CA TYR A 94 -16.17 -8.25 -9.91
C TYR A 94 -15.71 -9.56 -10.58
N GLU A 95 -15.21 -10.53 -9.77
CA GLU A 95 -14.78 -11.82 -10.28
C GLU A 95 -15.94 -12.66 -10.87
N GLU A 96 -17.13 -12.56 -10.27
CA GLU A 96 -18.33 -13.21 -10.81
C GLU A 96 -18.76 -12.62 -12.15
N LEU A 97 -18.64 -11.29 -12.31
CA LEU A 97 -19.04 -10.59 -13.54
C LEU A 97 -18.06 -10.84 -14.69
N TYR A 98 -16.77 -10.71 -14.43
CA TYR A 98 -15.77 -10.64 -15.49
C TYR A 98 -14.71 -11.74 -15.43
N GLY A 99 -14.63 -12.46 -14.34
CA GLY A 99 -13.61 -13.47 -14.10
C GLY A 99 -12.38 -12.93 -13.39
N MET A 100 -11.64 -13.86 -12.78
CA MET A 100 -10.45 -13.58 -11.98
C MET A 100 -9.35 -12.91 -12.84
N ASN A 101 -8.71 -11.91 -12.28
CA ASN A 101 -7.58 -11.18 -12.88
C ASN A 101 -7.87 -10.52 -14.25
N THR A 102 -9.11 -10.28 -14.60
CA THR A 102 -9.47 -9.48 -15.78
C THR A 102 -9.17 -7.99 -15.52
N ASP A 103 -8.86 -7.26 -16.58
CA ASP A 103 -8.51 -5.85 -16.48
C ASP A 103 -9.75 -5.00 -16.20
N GLY A 104 -9.80 -4.28 -15.09
CA GLY A 104 -10.91 -3.38 -14.81
C GLY A 104 -11.02 -2.84 -13.40
N VAL A 105 -12.17 -2.22 -13.15
CA VAL A 105 -12.51 -1.55 -11.89
C VAL A 105 -13.96 -1.84 -11.48
N PHE A 106 -14.22 -1.84 -10.19
CA PHE A 106 -15.56 -1.95 -9.60
C PHE A 106 -15.74 -0.88 -8.54
N LEU A 107 -16.64 0.07 -8.77
CA LEU A 107 -17.02 1.08 -7.78
C LEU A 107 -18.29 0.64 -7.06
N TYR A 108 -18.22 0.58 -5.74
CA TYR A 108 -19.38 0.42 -4.86
C TYR A 108 -19.65 1.73 -4.15
N LEU A 109 -20.91 2.22 -4.25
CA LEU A 109 -21.38 3.39 -3.54
C LEU A 109 -22.39 2.97 -2.47
N ASP A 110 -22.07 3.24 -1.22
CA ASP A 110 -22.94 2.91 -0.09
C ASP A 110 -24.01 3.99 0.15
N MET A 111 -25.16 3.82 -0.47
CA MET A 111 -26.31 4.71 -0.30
C MET A 111 -27.24 4.27 0.84
N SER A 112 -26.77 3.40 1.76
CA SER A 112 -27.57 2.97 2.89
C SER A 112 -27.98 4.17 3.76
N ARG A 113 -29.26 4.27 4.07
CA ARG A 113 -29.82 5.40 4.84
C ARG A 113 -29.78 5.20 6.34
N GLU A 114 -29.13 4.17 6.80
CA GLU A 114 -28.99 3.91 8.21
C GLU A 114 -28.00 4.90 8.83
N THR A 115 -28.55 5.94 9.50
CA THR A 115 -27.76 7.06 10.04
C THR A 115 -26.79 6.68 11.17
N SER A 116 -26.91 5.47 11.70
CA SER A 116 -26.03 4.94 12.75
C SER A 116 -24.74 4.32 12.20
N LEU A 117 -24.69 4.04 10.91
CA LEU A 117 -23.56 3.41 10.25
C LEU A 117 -22.71 4.43 9.48
N SER A 118 -21.43 4.17 9.40
CA SER A 118 -20.55 4.87 8.47
C SER A 118 -20.84 4.41 7.04
N LEU A 119 -20.65 5.28 6.05
CA LEU A 119 -20.68 4.89 4.65
C LEU A 119 -19.32 4.29 4.26
N PHE A 120 -19.34 3.29 3.38
CA PHE A 120 -18.16 2.59 2.91
C PHE A 120 -18.14 2.51 1.38
N ASP A 121 -17.89 3.64 0.74
CA ASP A 121 -17.62 3.66 -0.68
C ASP A 121 -16.27 2.99 -0.96
N TYR A 122 -16.21 2.16 -1.99
CA TYR A 122 -15.00 1.41 -2.30
C TYR A 122 -14.77 1.24 -3.79
N LEU A 123 -13.54 1.43 -4.23
CA LEU A 123 -13.11 1.19 -5.60
C LEU A 123 -12.12 0.02 -5.65
N SER A 124 -12.62 -1.14 -6.08
CA SER A 124 -11.77 -2.30 -6.36
C SER A 124 -11.15 -2.20 -7.74
N THR A 125 -9.92 -2.66 -7.87
CA THR A 125 -9.17 -2.67 -9.13
C THR A 125 -8.62 -4.06 -9.41
N SER A 126 -8.71 -4.52 -10.66
CA SER A 126 -8.27 -5.84 -11.08
C SER A 126 -7.38 -5.78 -12.33
N GLY A 127 -6.50 -6.75 -12.49
CA GLY A 127 -5.60 -6.84 -13.63
C GLY A 127 -4.79 -5.57 -13.88
N LYS A 128 -4.87 -4.99 -15.08
CA LYS A 128 -4.24 -3.70 -15.41
C LYS A 128 -4.76 -2.55 -14.56
N GLY A 129 -6.02 -2.58 -14.14
CA GLY A 129 -6.62 -1.55 -13.30
C GLY A 129 -5.73 -1.21 -12.10
N GLN A 130 -5.12 -2.21 -11.46
CA GLN A 130 -4.23 -2.01 -10.31
C GLN A 130 -2.98 -1.18 -10.62
N PHE A 131 -2.56 -1.10 -11.87
CA PHE A 131 -1.39 -0.32 -12.28
C PHE A 131 -1.74 1.09 -12.72
N TYR A 132 -2.91 1.28 -13.30
CA TYR A 132 -3.40 2.59 -13.73
C TYR A 132 -4.03 3.36 -12.57
N TYR A 133 -4.86 2.69 -11.78
CA TYR A 133 -5.58 3.22 -10.62
C TYR A 133 -4.93 2.68 -9.35
N THR A 134 -3.78 3.26 -9.01
CA THR A 134 -2.93 2.80 -7.91
C THR A 134 -3.48 3.22 -6.55
N ASP A 135 -3.24 2.36 -5.56
CA ASP A 135 -3.52 2.62 -4.15
C ASP A 135 -2.23 2.43 -3.33
N ASN A 136 -1.36 3.43 -3.35
CA ASN A 136 -0.11 3.42 -2.58
C ASN A 136 0.26 4.83 -2.10
N GLU A 137 1.21 4.93 -1.16
CA GLU A 137 1.59 6.20 -0.52
C GLU A 137 2.10 7.27 -1.50
N ASP A 138 2.74 6.86 -2.61
CA ASP A 138 3.34 7.79 -3.58
C ASP A 138 2.34 8.22 -4.67
N TYR A 139 1.40 7.33 -5.03
CA TYR A 139 0.44 7.51 -6.13
C TYR A 139 -0.93 6.93 -5.74
N ASN A 140 -1.66 7.63 -4.89
CA ASN A 140 -2.97 7.21 -4.43
C ASN A 140 -4.08 7.76 -5.36
N ARG A 141 -4.20 7.19 -6.56
CA ARG A 141 -5.25 7.58 -7.52
C ARG A 141 -6.63 7.09 -7.07
N VAL A 142 -6.71 5.86 -6.56
CA VAL A 142 -7.97 5.32 -6.01
C VAL A 142 -8.54 6.22 -4.92
N GLY A 143 -7.73 6.60 -3.94
CA GLY A 143 -8.17 7.49 -2.87
C GLY A 143 -8.60 8.87 -3.38
N THR A 144 -7.95 9.41 -4.44
CA THR A 144 -8.36 10.68 -5.06
C THR A 144 -9.71 10.51 -5.75
N MET A 145 -9.90 9.46 -6.56
CA MET A 145 -11.17 9.20 -7.25
C MET A 145 -12.34 9.03 -6.28
N ILE A 146 -12.14 8.29 -5.20
CA ILE A 146 -13.18 8.14 -4.14
C ILE A 146 -13.49 9.51 -3.54
N GLN A 147 -12.48 10.32 -3.19
CA GLN A 147 -12.69 11.64 -2.63
C GLN A 147 -13.47 12.55 -3.59
N ASP A 148 -13.13 12.53 -4.88
CA ASP A 148 -13.79 13.34 -5.91
C ASP A 148 -15.26 12.93 -6.08
N VAL A 149 -15.56 11.62 -6.02
CA VAL A 149 -16.93 11.08 -6.02
C VAL A 149 -17.71 11.48 -4.76
N GLU A 150 -17.09 11.33 -3.58
CA GLU A 150 -17.72 11.64 -2.28
C GLU A 150 -18.08 13.13 -2.15
N GLU A 151 -17.40 14.05 -2.85
CA GLU A 151 -17.78 15.47 -2.87
C GLU A 151 -19.20 15.72 -3.40
N TYR A 152 -19.73 14.82 -4.24
CA TYR A 152 -21.08 14.86 -4.77
C TYR A 152 -22.09 14.05 -3.97
N LEU A 153 -21.66 13.35 -2.93
CA LEU A 153 -22.49 12.46 -2.14
C LEU A 153 -22.64 12.88 -0.66
N PRO A 154 -22.77 14.20 -0.34
CA PRO A 154 -23.04 14.59 1.03
C PRO A 154 -24.41 14.06 1.46
N ARG A 155 -24.47 13.35 2.60
CA ARG A 155 -25.65 12.66 3.07
C ARG A 155 -26.88 13.59 3.14
N GLY A 156 -27.93 13.26 2.39
CA GLY A 156 -29.18 14.01 2.30
C GLY A 156 -29.22 15.06 1.20
N GLU A 157 -28.13 15.26 0.49
CA GLU A 157 -27.99 16.18 -0.66
C GLU A 157 -27.19 15.49 -1.79
N GLU A 158 -27.35 14.19 -1.96
CA GLU A 158 -26.60 13.35 -2.87
C GLU A 158 -26.95 13.68 -4.33
N ASP A 159 -25.92 13.91 -5.15
CA ASP A 159 -26.01 14.10 -6.61
C ASP A 159 -25.30 12.93 -7.32
N LEU A 160 -26.01 11.81 -7.42
CA LEU A 160 -25.48 10.58 -8.03
C LEU A 160 -25.08 10.75 -9.50
N PRO A 161 -25.84 11.42 -10.36
CA PRO A 161 -25.40 11.64 -11.73
C PRO A 161 -24.06 12.36 -11.83
N SER A 162 -23.86 13.43 -11.02
CA SER A 162 -22.57 14.13 -10.98
C SER A 162 -21.43 13.27 -10.39
N ALA A 163 -21.71 12.45 -9.39
CA ALA A 163 -20.74 11.50 -8.82
C ALA A 163 -20.31 10.46 -9.85
N ILE A 164 -21.23 9.92 -10.64
CA ILE A 164 -20.93 8.98 -11.73
C ILE A 164 -20.13 9.66 -12.83
N HIS A 165 -20.53 10.86 -13.21
CA HIS A 165 -19.81 11.66 -14.22
C HIS A 165 -18.34 11.91 -13.84
N ILE A 166 -18.08 12.34 -12.60
CA ILE A 166 -16.70 12.57 -12.16
C ILE A 166 -15.90 11.27 -12.10
N PHE A 167 -16.49 10.17 -11.63
CA PHE A 167 -15.86 8.86 -11.68
C PHE A 167 -15.44 8.45 -13.09
N CYS A 168 -16.34 8.55 -14.07
CA CYS A 168 -16.03 8.23 -15.46
C CYS A 168 -14.97 9.17 -16.05
N SER A 169 -15.01 10.45 -15.68
CA SER A 169 -14.00 11.44 -16.08
C SER A 169 -12.61 11.09 -15.53
N ASP A 170 -12.51 10.69 -14.28
CA ASP A 170 -11.27 10.28 -13.63
C ASP A 170 -10.72 8.98 -14.22
N LEU A 171 -11.58 8.01 -14.51
CA LEU A 171 -11.18 6.79 -15.21
C LEU A 171 -10.49 7.11 -16.53
N LYS A 172 -11.10 7.95 -17.36
CA LYS A 172 -10.56 8.39 -18.65
C LYS A 172 -9.26 9.18 -18.47
N TYR A 173 -9.24 10.12 -17.52
CA TYR A 173 -8.07 10.94 -17.22
C TYR A 173 -6.84 10.08 -16.82
N TYR A 174 -7.00 9.17 -15.87
CA TYR A 174 -5.89 8.35 -15.43
C TYR A 174 -5.51 7.26 -16.45
N ALA A 175 -6.46 6.78 -17.26
CA ALA A 175 -6.12 5.92 -18.38
C ALA A 175 -5.22 6.63 -19.39
N ASP A 176 -5.51 7.89 -19.74
CA ASP A 176 -4.69 8.71 -20.63
C ASP A 176 -3.32 9.04 -20.02
N GLN A 177 -3.26 9.33 -18.71
CA GLN A 177 -2.01 9.54 -18.01
C GLN A 177 -1.10 8.31 -17.98
N GLY A 178 -1.68 7.12 -18.14
CA GLY A 178 -0.94 5.86 -18.09
C GLY A 178 -0.49 5.46 -16.69
N VAL A 179 0.35 4.43 -16.63
CA VAL A 179 0.91 3.90 -15.39
C VAL A 179 1.87 4.92 -14.77
N PRO A 180 1.68 5.33 -13.50
CA PRO A 180 2.49 6.37 -12.88
C PRO A 180 3.96 5.96 -12.64
N THR A 181 4.22 4.66 -12.57
CA THR A 181 5.57 4.11 -12.39
C THR A 181 5.68 2.71 -12.98
N ASP A 182 6.77 2.46 -13.70
CA ASP A 182 7.12 1.14 -14.25
C ASP A 182 7.62 0.13 -13.19
N LYS A 183 7.82 0.59 -11.96
CA LYS A 183 8.28 -0.25 -10.83
C LYS A 183 7.17 -0.71 -9.90
N TYR A 184 5.94 -0.46 -10.26
CA TYR A 184 4.81 -0.93 -9.47
C TYR A 184 4.60 -2.42 -9.67
N TYR A 185 4.28 -3.12 -8.60
CA TYR A 185 3.86 -4.52 -8.63
C TYR A 185 2.78 -4.75 -7.59
N THR A 186 1.93 -5.73 -7.82
CA THR A 186 0.96 -6.19 -6.83
C THR A 186 1.11 -7.68 -6.58
N TYR A 187 0.64 -8.14 -5.44
CA TYR A 187 0.70 -9.56 -5.06
C TYR A 187 -0.71 -10.15 -5.04
N ASN A 188 -0.95 -11.09 -5.94
CA ASN A 188 -2.19 -11.84 -5.97
C ASN A 188 -2.17 -12.90 -4.87
N LYS A 189 -3.05 -12.76 -3.87
CA LYS A 189 -3.13 -13.66 -2.72
C LYS A 189 -3.64 -15.05 -3.09
N ASP A 190 -4.49 -15.15 -4.11
CA ASP A 190 -5.14 -16.40 -4.53
C ASP A 190 -4.20 -17.28 -5.32
N THR A 191 -3.45 -16.72 -6.25
CA THR A 191 -2.47 -17.46 -7.05
C THR A 191 -1.10 -17.57 -6.36
N GLY A 192 -0.85 -16.73 -5.34
CA GLY A 192 0.44 -16.65 -4.66
C GLY A 192 1.56 -16.10 -5.53
N LYS A 193 1.22 -15.33 -6.58
CA LYS A 193 2.17 -14.77 -7.53
C LYS A 193 2.12 -13.26 -7.55
N TYR A 194 3.13 -12.66 -8.14
CA TYR A 194 3.19 -11.22 -8.34
C TYR A 194 2.69 -10.86 -9.74
N LEU A 195 1.95 -9.77 -9.84
CA LEU A 195 1.63 -9.10 -11.09
C LEU A 195 2.62 -7.95 -11.26
N ILE A 196 3.22 -7.86 -12.44
CA ILE A 196 4.13 -6.78 -12.83
C ILE A 196 3.70 -6.22 -14.18
N MET A 197 3.99 -4.96 -14.42
CA MET A 197 3.84 -4.36 -15.74
C MET A 197 5.15 -4.48 -16.51
N GLN A 198 5.14 -5.19 -17.62
CA GLN A 198 6.30 -5.31 -18.51
C GLN A 198 5.87 -5.10 -19.96
N ASP A 199 6.55 -4.19 -20.66
CA ASP A 199 6.22 -3.85 -22.06
C ASP A 199 4.74 -3.46 -22.28
N GLY A 200 4.11 -2.79 -21.31
CA GLY A 200 2.73 -2.35 -21.34
C GLY A 200 1.71 -3.48 -21.16
N GLN A 201 2.15 -4.67 -20.72
CA GLN A 201 1.30 -5.81 -20.42
C GLN A 201 1.49 -6.28 -18.99
N VAL A 202 0.40 -6.65 -18.33
CA VAL A 202 0.44 -7.29 -17.01
C VAL A 202 0.93 -8.73 -17.17
N GLN A 203 1.99 -9.07 -16.43
CA GLN A 203 2.56 -10.42 -16.42
C GLN A 203 2.53 -10.99 -15.00
N GLU A 204 2.11 -12.23 -14.90
CA GLU A 204 2.12 -12.97 -13.65
C GLU A 204 3.47 -13.70 -13.48
N VAL A 205 4.20 -13.35 -12.41
CA VAL A 205 5.52 -13.92 -12.11
C VAL A 205 5.55 -14.56 -10.74
N SER A 206 6.14 -15.74 -10.63
CA SER A 206 6.24 -16.45 -9.34
C SER A 206 7.26 -15.80 -8.39
N LYS A 207 8.16 -14.99 -8.92
CA LYS A 207 9.21 -14.30 -8.16
C LYS A 207 9.44 -12.93 -8.76
N LEU A 208 9.49 -11.93 -7.90
CA LEU A 208 9.74 -10.56 -8.32
C LEU A 208 11.15 -10.43 -8.94
N PRO A 209 11.28 -9.83 -10.13
CA PRO A 209 12.58 -9.53 -10.72
C PRO A 209 13.42 -8.62 -9.82
N GLU A 210 14.75 -8.70 -9.95
CA GLU A 210 15.67 -7.93 -9.09
C GLU A 210 15.48 -6.41 -9.21
N GLU A 211 15.03 -5.92 -10.36
CA GLU A 211 14.75 -4.50 -10.61
C GLU A 211 13.64 -3.93 -9.71
N TYR A 212 12.67 -4.75 -9.30
CA TYR A 212 11.59 -4.38 -8.38
C TYR A 212 12.01 -4.50 -6.91
N THR A 213 12.99 -5.34 -6.60
CA THR A 213 13.46 -5.56 -5.23
C THR A 213 14.67 -4.71 -4.89
N ALA A 214 15.30 -4.12 -5.87
CA ALA A 214 16.57 -3.39 -5.75
C ALA A 214 16.42 -1.96 -5.25
N ILE A 215 15.74 -1.76 -4.12
CA ILE A 215 15.94 -0.55 -3.31
C ILE A 215 17.42 -0.42 -2.90
N LEU A 216 18.11 -1.54 -2.75
CA LEU A 216 19.56 -1.60 -2.56
C LEU A 216 20.19 -2.60 -3.54
N SER A 217 20.70 -2.12 -4.64
CA SER A 217 21.63 -2.95 -5.46
C SER A 217 22.83 -3.37 -4.61
N TRP A 218 23.42 -4.52 -4.89
CA TRP A 218 24.63 -4.98 -4.20
C TRP A 218 25.72 -3.88 -4.14
N GLY A 219 25.81 -3.07 -5.18
CA GLY A 219 26.72 -1.92 -5.23
C GLY A 219 26.40 -0.87 -4.17
N THR A 220 25.12 -0.54 -3.96
CA THR A 220 24.67 0.44 -2.96
C THR A 220 24.91 -0.09 -1.55
N ILE A 221 24.66 -1.38 -1.30
CA ILE A 221 24.96 -2.03 0.00
C ILE A 221 26.45 -1.95 0.32
N VAL A 222 27.31 -2.26 -0.65
CA VAL A 222 28.77 -2.19 -0.47
C VAL A 222 29.21 -0.75 -0.20
N ILE A 223 28.70 0.23 -0.95
CA ILE A 223 29.04 1.66 -0.73
C ILE A 223 28.61 2.11 0.67
N LEU A 224 27.38 1.77 1.10
CA LEU A 224 26.89 2.08 2.44
C LEU A 224 27.74 1.40 3.53
N ALA A 225 28.08 0.14 3.35
CA ALA A 225 28.92 -0.59 4.30
C ALA A 225 30.33 0.06 4.43
N VAL A 226 30.94 0.47 3.31
CA VAL A 226 32.23 1.19 3.31
C VAL A 226 32.08 2.54 4.00
N LEU A 227 31.04 3.32 3.72
CA LEU A 227 30.80 4.61 4.38
C LEU A 227 30.66 4.46 5.90
N ILE A 228 29.86 3.50 6.36
CA ILE A 228 29.68 3.21 7.78
C ILE A 228 31.02 2.79 8.40
N GLY A 229 31.80 1.95 7.73
CA GLY A 229 33.13 1.52 8.15
C GLY A 229 34.10 2.69 8.33
N VAL A 230 34.14 3.61 7.34
CA VAL A 230 34.99 4.81 7.40
C VAL A 230 34.59 5.73 8.56
N ILE A 231 33.29 5.94 8.77
CA ILE A 231 32.77 6.77 9.88
C ILE A 231 33.16 6.13 11.22
N ALA A 232 32.92 4.83 11.40
CA ALA A 232 33.26 4.10 12.62
C ALA A 232 34.77 4.13 12.90
N PHE A 233 35.60 3.96 11.86
CA PHE A 233 37.06 4.08 11.96
C PHE A 233 37.46 5.50 12.36
N GLY A 234 36.89 6.53 11.74
CA GLY A 234 37.16 7.94 12.09
C GLY A 234 36.84 8.25 13.54
N ILE A 235 35.66 7.82 14.03
CA ILE A 235 35.26 7.99 15.42
C ILE A 235 36.25 7.27 16.36
N SER A 236 36.65 6.05 16.02
CA SER A 236 37.61 5.27 16.81
C SER A 236 38.97 5.95 16.88
N VAL A 237 39.50 6.43 15.75
CA VAL A 237 40.79 7.17 15.72
C VAL A 237 40.71 8.47 16.53
N LEU A 238 39.62 9.24 16.39
CA LEU A 238 39.42 10.46 17.18
C LEU A 238 39.31 10.18 18.67
N SER A 239 38.61 9.11 19.07
CA SER A 239 38.49 8.68 20.45
C SER A 239 39.86 8.29 21.06
N ILE A 240 40.64 7.50 20.30
CA ILE A 240 42.00 7.13 20.70
C ILE A 240 42.86 8.39 20.80
N ARG A 241 42.90 9.23 19.78
CA ARG A 241 43.67 10.47 19.78
C ARG A 241 43.29 11.39 20.95
N ASN A 242 42.00 11.48 21.30
CA ASN A 242 41.56 12.28 22.44
C ASN A 242 41.98 11.67 23.80
N ARG A 243 42.00 10.34 23.91
CA ARG A 243 42.49 9.66 25.13
C ARG A 243 44.02 9.82 25.32
N TYR A 244 44.76 9.86 24.21
CA TYR A 244 46.24 9.99 24.24
C TYR A 244 46.71 11.41 23.90
N LYS A 245 45.87 12.42 23.98
CA LYS A 245 46.31 13.81 24.04
C LYS A 245 47.00 13.99 25.40
N PHE A 246 48.31 13.83 25.38
CA PHE A 246 49.10 14.31 26.49
C PHE A 246 48.81 15.80 26.66
N LYS A 247 48.32 16.19 27.83
CA LYS A 247 48.38 17.61 28.21
C LYS A 247 49.82 18.01 28.05
N ALA A 248 50.10 18.98 27.24
CA ALA A 248 51.44 19.56 27.17
C ALA A 248 51.89 19.78 28.63
N ALA A 249 53.02 19.17 29.02
CA ALA A 249 53.55 19.38 30.33
C ALA A 249 53.61 20.88 30.57
N GLY A 250 52.89 21.35 31.57
CA GLY A 250 52.95 22.75 31.94
C GLY A 250 54.42 23.15 31.99
N SER A 251 54.76 24.31 31.46
CA SER A 251 56.15 24.78 31.49
C SER A 251 56.66 24.64 32.92
N LEU A 252 57.85 24.15 33.08
CA LEU A 252 58.54 24.02 34.39
C LEU A 252 58.45 25.33 35.21
N GLN A 253 58.27 26.45 34.55
CA GLN A 253 58.02 27.74 35.19
C GLN A 253 56.76 27.80 36.06
N ASN A 254 55.73 27.01 35.75
CA ASN A 254 54.52 26.98 36.58
C ASN A 254 54.67 26.14 37.86
N TYR A 255 55.75 25.38 38.01
CA TYR A 255 56.07 24.63 39.23
C TYR A 255 57.21 25.28 40.03
N LEU A 256 57.88 26.25 39.45
CA LEU A 256 58.82 27.09 40.17
C LEU A 256 58.06 28.30 40.74
N VAL A 257 57.43 28.10 41.91
CA VAL A 257 57.10 29.26 42.75
C VAL A 257 58.45 29.89 43.08
N ALA A 258 58.67 30.99 42.36
CA ALA A 258 59.91 31.75 42.59
C ALA A 258 60.10 32.02 44.09
N ASN A 259 61.22 31.70 44.57
CA ASN A 259 61.81 32.17 45.78
C ASN A 259 61.58 31.44 47.14
N ASP A 260 61.02 30.24 47.17
CA ASP A 260 60.94 29.61 48.52
C ASP A 260 61.25 28.10 48.51
N VAL A 261 62.26 27.67 47.77
CA VAL A 261 62.87 26.33 47.96
C VAL A 261 64.14 26.50 48.75
N GLN A 262 64.01 26.47 50.07
CA GLN A 262 65.14 26.34 50.95
C GLN A 262 65.56 24.87 51.03
N TYR A 263 66.68 24.53 50.44
CA TYR A 263 67.34 23.23 50.66
C TYR A 263 67.89 23.15 52.04
N LEU A 264 67.20 22.50 52.97
CA LEU A 264 67.65 22.30 54.32
C LEU A 264 68.78 21.25 54.45
N GLN A 265 68.97 20.43 53.44
CA GLN A 265 70.03 19.46 53.39
C GLN A 265 70.36 19.02 51.97
N ARG A 266 71.58 19.18 51.49
CA ARG A 266 72.13 18.55 50.30
C ARG A 266 72.93 17.34 50.74
N SER A 267 72.30 16.11 50.66
CA SER A 267 73.03 14.87 50.77
C SER A 267 72.53 13.96 49.62
N ASP A 268 73.45 13.55 48.77
CA ASP A 268 73.22 12.50 47.81
C ASP A 268 73.30 11.16 48.54
N GLN A 269 72.13 10.61 48.88
CA GLN A 269 72.10 9.21 49.37
C GLN A 269 71.70 8.31 48.14
N TYR A 270 72.64 7.46 47.80
CA TYR A 270 72.45 6.39 46.88
C TYR A 270 71.42 5.38 47.41
N LEU A 271 70.24 5.39 46.88
CA LEU A 271 69.21 4.39 47.19
C LEU A 271 69.42 3.15 46.35
N ARG A 272 69.71 2.05 47.01
CA ARG A 272 70.03 0.75 46.48
C ARG A 272 68.78 0.20 45.74
N THR A 273 68.88 -0.05 44.41
CA THR A 273 67.81 -0.68 43.62
C THR A 273 67.82 -2.18 43.91
N TYR A 274 66.74 -2.71 44.51
CA TYR A 274 66.51 -4.16 44.60
C TYR A 274 65.74 -4.66 43.35
N THR A 275 66.40 -5.50 42.60
CA THR A 275 65.74 -6.23 41.49
C THR A 275 65.45 -7.64 42.01
N SER A 276 64.19 -7.97 42.28
CA SER A 276 63.75 -9.34 42.53
C SER A 276 63.40 -10.04 41.20
N ARG A 277 64.08 -11.13 40.89
CA ARG A 277 63.73 -12.02 39.79
C ARG A 277 62.90 -13.16 40.32
N THR A 278 61.62 -13.19 40.01
CA THR A 278 60.75 -14.34 40.26
C THR A 278 60.83 -15.28 39.07
N LYS A 279 61.26 -16.51 39.31
CA LYS A 279 61.24 -17.55 38.27
C LYS A 279 59.84 -18.11 38.22
N ILE A 280 59.17 -17.95 37.05
CA ILE A 280 57.88 -18.56 36.78
C ILE A 280 58.19 -19.98 36.26
N SER A 281 57.75 -20.99 36.98
CA SER A 281 57.79 -22.41 36.57
C SER A 281 56.55 -22.77 35.83
#